data_d856b039697464145a07e411939be92c
#
_entry.id   d856b039697464145a07e411939be92c
#
_cell.length_a   1.000
_cell.length_b   1.000
_cell.length_c   1.000
_cell.angle_alpha   90.00
_cell.angle_beta   90.00
_cell.angle_gamma   90.00
#
_symmetry.space_group_name_H-M   'P 1'
#
loop_
_entity.id
_entity.type
_entity.pdbx_description
1 polymer ?
#
loop_
_entity_poly.entity_id
_entity_poly.type
_entity_poly.pdbx_seq_one_letter_code
_entity_poly.pdbx_strand_id
1 'polypeptide(L)'
;MKKGSLLSGYLEDPSKTVWLILFCFTIAFFIGAAAAGLYTGDADRIIPGFITICSRPSQFTMDYFELGTLGGAFLNTAMVGLACNMMLLVSGAHCNGLTVAAYWLTVGFATFGMTFTNIWPFFFGTWIYSRIKKVKFGTVANLAMFATSMGPFASELMVRYPGLEAHGFTVQGVLAAAALGVFVGCVLPPLIAHVPNLHLGFDLYGAAPASGFLAFFIYCVLYRSPGIEVPTNTYLGDGCRFFVNVFFVSIFLLCIAAGNILERGCHRRYRDLLRHHGHKTDFTTEFGIPVTLINMGIYGLFIMLYYNIVHGMVYDGGSIVFTSAKFTGATMGAIMCMFAFVAQGAQPRTVFPIAVGYALASLLPFFAAYTGLVETQNWNLCTQAILVGMCFASGLAPITGKYGFFAGTAAGAIHATLVMSVPLWHGGFCLYNGGFTAGIVAALMVPVLDRYMGSYEERIAKKELSRKK
;
A
#
# COMPACT_ATOMS: atom_id res chain seq x y z
N MET A 1 34.19 -11.30 0.18
CA MET A 1 34.35 -9.85 0.39
C MET A 1 35.45 -9.63 1.45
N LYS A 2 36.32 -8.62 1.32
CA LYS A 2 37.34 -8.33 2.33
C LYS A 2 36.65 -7.93 3.65
N LYS A 3 36.90 -8.68 4.74
CA LYS A 3 36.52 -8.28 6.10
C LYS A 3 37.15 -6.91 6.38
N GLY A 4 36.30 -5.89 6.63
CA GLY A 4 36.78 -4.55 7.03
C GLY A 4 36.25 -3.37 6.22
N SER A 5 35.36 -3.55 5.23
CA SER A 5 34.67 -2.42 4.58
C SER A 5 33.43 -2.03 5.39
N LEU A 6 33.09 -0.73 5.41
CA LEU A 6 31.83 -0.24 6.02
C LEU A 6 30.62 -1.06 5.52
N LEU A 7 30.63 -1.45 4.26
CA LEU A 7 29.56 -2.24 3.63
C LEU A 7 29.45 -3.66 4.24
N SER A 8 30.56 -4.31 4.62
CA SER A 8 30.50 -5.64 5.24
C SER A 8 29.81 -5.64 6.59
N GLY A 9 30.01 -4.61 7.41
CA GLY A 9 29.34 -4.48 8.70
C GLY A 9 27.83 -4.20 8.58
N TYR A 10 27.37 -3.56 7.49
CA TYR A 10 25.94 -3.42 7.21
C TYR A 10 25.30 -4.74 6.79
N LEU A 11 25.96 -5.54 6.00
CA LEU A 11 25.43 -6.81 5.49
C LEU A 11 25.44 -7.94 6.55
N GLU A 12 26.20 -7.80 7.64
CA GLU A 12 26.20 -8.73 8.75
C GLU A 12 25.03 -8.51 9.73
N ASP A 13 24.42 -7.30 9.71
CA ASP A 13 23.26 -6.95 10.54
C ASP A 13 21.99 -6.91 9.67
N PRO A 14 21.04 -7.85 9.84
CA PRO A 14 19.83 -7.89 9.05
C PRO A 14 19.01 -6.59 9.08
N SER A 15 18.95 -5.92 10.23
CA SER A 15 18.22 -4.65 10.37
C SER A 15 18.85 -3.53 9.54
N LYS A 16 20.17 -3.41 9.57
CA LYS A 16 20.89 -2.43 8.75
C LYS A 16 20.78 -2.76 7.26
N THR A 17 20.80 -4.05 6.93
CA THR A 17 20.61 -4.48 5.53
C THR A 17 19.23 -4.11 5.00
N VAL A 18 18.16 -4.32 5.78
CA VAL A 18 16.80 -3.89 5.41
C VAL A 18 16.76 -2.37 5.21
N TRP A 19 17.31 -1.59 6.15
CA TRP A 19 17.39 -0.13 6.00
C TRP A 19 18.12 0.28 4.72
N LEU A 20 19.27 -0.34 4.44
CA LEU A 20 20.06 -0.05 3.23
C LEU A 20 19.27 -0.34 1.95
N ILE A 21 18.51 -1.44 1.91
CA ILE A 21 17.64 -1.78 0.77
C ILE A 21 16.58 -0.70 0.56
N LEU A 22 15.91 -0.24 1.63
CA LEU A 22 14.92 0.82 1.55
C LEU A 22 15.53 2.15 1.09
N PHE A 23 16.76 2.43 1.53
CA PHE A 23 17.50 3.61 1.08
C PHE A 23 17.89 3.52 -0.42
N CYS A 24 18.26 2.34 -0.89
CA CYS A 24 18.50 2.12 -2.34
C CYS A 24 17.23 2.36 -3.17
N PHE A 25 16.04 1.96 -2.70
CA PHE A 25 14.78 2.28 -3.36
C PHE A 25 14.52 3.79 -3.38
N THR A 26 14.80 4.50 -2.27
CA THR A 26 14.71 5.97 -2.25
C THR A 26 15.61 6.61 -3.29
N ILE A 27 16.87 6.17 -3.42
CA ILE A 27 17.79 6.64 -4.48
C ILE A 27 17.22 6.35 -5.86
N ALA A 28 16.64 5.16 -6.07
CA ALA A 28 16.02 4.80 -7.34
C ALA A 28 14.86 5.76 -7.71
N PHE A 29 14.06 6.22 -6.73
CA PHE A 29 13.03 7.23 -6.98
C PHE A 29 13.60 8.59 -7.34
N PHE A 30 14.72 9.03 -6.76
CA PHE A 30 15.42 10.26 -7.19
C PHE A 30 15.94 10.14 -8.63
N ILE A 31 16.55 9.00 -8.97
CA ILE A 31 16.98 8.72 -10.36
C ILE A 31 15.75 8.69 -11.28
N GLY A 32 14.65 8.06 -10.84
CA GLY A 32 13.37 8.03 -11.54
C GLY A 32 12.81 9.43 -11.81
N ALA A 33 12.89 10.36 -10.85
CA ALA A 33 12.44 11.74 -11.04
C ALA A 33 13.24 12.45 -12.15
N ALA A 34 14.57 12.35 -12.12
CA ALA A 34 15.42 12.93 -13.16
C ALA A 34 15.16 12.28 -14.53
N ALA A 35 15.10 10.94 -14.58
CA ALA A 35 14.82 10.19 -15.80
C ALA A 35 13.42 10.50 -16.37
N ALA A 36 12.41 10.69 -15.50
CA ALA A 36 11.05 11.06 -15.90
C ALA A 36 11.02 12.43 -16.58
N GLY A 37 11.65 13.46 -16.00
CA GLY A 37 11.71 14.77 -16.60
C GLY A 37 12.47 14.80 -17.93
N LEU A 38 13.53 13.99 -18.07
CA LEU A 38 14.22 13.83 -19.35
C LEU A 38 13.35 13.10 -20.39
N TYR A 39 12.60 12.08 -19.97
CA TYR A 39 11.71 11.30 -20.84
C TYR A 39 10.53 12.14 -21.36
N THR A 40 9.91 12.95 -20.49
CA THR A 40 8.77 13.81 -20.85
C THR A 40 9.20 15.15 -21.46
N GLY A 41 10.49 15.51 -21.38
CA GLY A 41 11.01 16.77 -21.89
C GLY A 41 10.68 17.99 -21.00
N ASP A 42 10.29 17.77 -19.75
CA ASP A 42 9.88 18.80 -18.80
C ASP A 42 10.73 18.82 -17.52
N ALA A 43 12.03 18.55 -17.65
CA ALA A 43 12.96 18.48 -16.53
C ALA A 43 13.02 19.76 -15.68
N ASP A 44 12.79 20.92 -16.26
CA ASP A 44 12.67 22.22 -15.59
C ASP A 44 11.41 22.34 -14.71
N ARG A 45 10.40 21.50 -14.95
CA ARG A 45 9.14 21.48 -14.22
C ARG A 45 9.10 20.46 -13.07
N ILE A 46 10.15 19.68 -12.85
CA ILE A 46 10.20 18.68 -11.76
C ILE A 46 10.01 19.37 -10.40
N ILE A 47 10.80 20.43 -10.10
CA ILE A 47 10.73 21.15 -8.82
C ILE A 47 9.42 21.94 -8.71
N PRO A 48 8.99 22.74 -9.70
CA PRO A 48 7.68 23.38 -9.68
C PRO A 48 6.51 22.40 -9.49
N GLY A 49 6.54 21.24 -10.15
CA GLY A 49 5.55 20.18 -10.01
C GLY A 49 5.50 19.61 -8.60
N PHE A 50 6.66 19.30 -8.00
CA PHE A 50 6.75 18.88 -6.61
C PHE A 50 6.17 19.92 -5.63
N ILE A 51 6.48 21.21 -5.82
CA ILE A 51 5.93 22.31 -5.01
C ILE A 51 4.41 22.37 -5.15
N THR A 52 3.89 22.20 -6.38
CA THR A 52 2.44 22.17 -6.63
C THR A 52 1.78 21.04 -5.88
N ILE A 53 2.33 19.81 -5.94
CA ILE A 53 1.83 18.64 -5.18
C ILE A 53 1.80 18.95 -3.68
N CYS A 54 2.88 19.51 -3.14
CA CYS A 54 3.02 19.79 -1.71
C CYS A 54 2.13 20.92 -1.19
N SER A 55 1.64 21.81 -2.06
CA SER A 55 0.87 23.00 -1.70
C SER A 55 -0.64 22.89 -1.97
N ARG A 56 -1.11 21.74 -2.47
CA ARG A 56 -2.53 21.52 -2.75
C ARG A 56 -3.16 20.56 -1.74
N PRO A 57 -4.50 20.63 -1.54
CA PRO A 57 -5.22 19.62 -0.80
C PRO A 57 -5.02 18.25 -1.44
N SER A 58 -5.04 17.20 -0.63
CA SER A 58 -4.82 15.82 -1.10
C SER A 58 -6.02 14.95 -0.78
N GLN A 59 -6.39 14.08 -1.72
CA GLN A 59 -7.35 12.99 -1.53
C GLN A 59 -6.88 11.76 -2.32
N PHE A 60 -7.40 10.58 -2.01
CA PHE A 60 -7.02 9.34 -2.71
C PHE A 60 -7.42 9.29 -4.20
N THR A 61 -8.23 10.26 -4.66
CA THR A 61 -8.66 10.41 -6.05
C THR A 61 -7.77 11.31 -6.89
N MET A 62 -6.68 11.85 -6.32
CA MET A 62 -5.78 12.76 -7.03
C MET A 62 -4.65 12.01 -7.73
N ASP A 63 -4.43 12.30 -9.01
CA ASP A 63 -3.29 11.83 -9.78
C ASP A 63 -2.16 12.89 -9.74
N TYR A 64 -1.04 12.55 -9.09
CA TYR A 64 0.07 13.49 -9.00
C TYR A 64 0.89 13.61 -10.28
N PHE A 65 0.73 12.69 -11.26
CA PHE A 65 1.32 12.85 -12.58
C PHE A 65 0.67 14.02 -13.32
N GLU A 66 -0.65 14.16 -13.19
CA GLU A 66 -1.41 15.25 -13.79
C GLU A 66 -1.24 16.54 -12.99
N LEU A 67 -1.30 16.47 -11.65
CA LEU A 67 -1.20 17.64 -10.79
C LEU A 67 0.18 18.32 -10.85
N GLY A 68 1.27 17.56 -10.91
CA GLY A 68 2.62 18.05 -10.71
C GLY A 68 3.68 17.48 -11.65
N THR A 69 3.34 16.94 -12.79
CA THR A 69 4.22 16.21 -13.73
C THR A 69 4.68 14.84 -13.22
N LEU A 70 5.07 13.96 -14.16
CA LEU A 70 5.63 12.66 -13.83
C LEU A 70 6.89 12.78 -12.94
N GLY A 71 7.82 13.67 -13.32
CA GLY A 71 9.05 13.91 -12.57
C GLY A 71 8.80 14.48 -11.18
N GLY A 72 7.83 15.40 -11.04
CA GLY A 72 7.42 15.97 -9.75
C GLY A 72 6.82 14.94 -8.80
N ALA A 73 6.00 14.01 -9.31
CA ALA A 73 5.44 12.91 -8.51
C ALA A 73 6.53 11.93 -8.04
N PHE A 74 7.47 11.57 -8.91
CA PHE A 74 8.62 10.75 -8.52
C PHE A 74 9.50 11.46 -7.49
N LEU A 75 9.69 12.78 -7.60
CA LEU A 75 10.43 13.56 -6.62
C LEU A 75 9.69 13.58 -5.26
N ASN A 76 8.36 13.77 -5.25
CA ASN A 76 7.58 13.67 -4.02
C ASN A 76 7.74 12.29 -3.35
N THR A 77 7.68 11.20 -4.14
CA THR A 77 7.91 9.83 -3.66
C THR A 77 9.32 9.67 -3.07
N ALA A 78 10.34 10.20 -3.73
CA ALA A 78 11.72 10.18 -3.26
C ALA A 78 11.90 10.96 -1.94
N MET A 79 11.31 12.15 -1.84
CA MET A 79 11.38 13.00 -0.64
C MET A 79 10.66 12.37 0.55
N VAL A 80 9.49 11.77 0.34
CA VAL A 80 8.77 11.00 1.37
C VAL A 80 9.60 9.78 1.80
N GLY A 81 10.17 9.04 0.85
CA GLY A 81 11.06 7.91 1.14
C GLY A 81 12.31 8.32 1.91
N LEU A 82 12.90 9.48 1.57
CA LEU A 82 14.05 10.04 2.30
C LEU A 82 13.66 10.40 3.73
N ALA A 83 12.50 11.05 3.94
CA ALA A 83 12.02 11.37 5.29
C ALA A 83 11.81 10.10 6.14
N CYS A 84 11.23 9.04 5.57
CA CYS A 84 11.09 7.74 6.25
C CYS A 84 12.46 7.15 6.62
N ASN A 85 13.40 7.09 5.68
CA ASN A 85 14.74 6.53 5.93
C ASN A 85 15.53 7.34 6.97
N MET A 86 15.44 8.68 6.93
CA MET A 86 16.08 9.53 7.93
C MET A 86 15.44 9.35 9.31
N MET A 87 14.12 9.26 9.39
CA MET A 87 13.41 8.98 10.63
C MET A 87 13.86 7.63 11.22
N LEU A 88 13.92 6.56 10.42
CA LEU A 88 14.39 5.24 10.86
C LEU A 88 15.84 5.27 11.36
N LEU A 89 16.73 5.96 10.63
CA LEU A 89 18.15 6.07 10.97
C LEU A 89 18.35 6.85 12.28
N VAL A 90 17.78 8.05 12.38
CA VAL A 90 17.96 8.96 13.52
C VAL A 90 17.29 8.40 14.78
N SER A 91 16.17 7.69 14.65
CA SER A 91 15.50 7.07 15.80
C SER A 91 16.15 5.76 16.27
N GLY A 92 17.10 5.21 15.51
CA GLY A 92 17.70 3.91 15.77
C GLY A 92 16.67 2.76 15.68
N ALA A 93 15.74 2.85 14.74
CA ALA A 93 14.71 1.84 14.56
C ALA A 93 15.29 0.49 14.13
N HIS A 94 14.74 -0.60 14.68
CA HIS A 94 15.05 -1.95 14.21
C HIS A 94 14.21 -2.27 12.97
N CYS A 95 14.86 -2.30 11.81
CA CYS A 95 14.19 -2.53 10.53
C CYS A 95 14.02 -4.05 10.25
N ASN A 96 12.81 -4.43 9.85
CA ASN A 96 12.40 -5.80 9.56
C ASN A 96 11.32 -5.83 8.44
N GLY A 97 10.66 -6.94 8.21
CA GLY A 97 9.58 -7.04 7.22
C GLY A 97 8.43 -6.06 7.43
N LEU A 98 8.09 -5.74 8.69
CA LEU A 98 7.07 -4.72 8.98
C LEU A 98 7.54 -3.31 8.57
N THR A 99 8.84 -3.02 8.71
CA THR A 99 9.42 -1.75 8.23
C THR A 99 9.36 -1.66 6.70
N VAL A 100 9.60 -2.77 6.00
CA VAL A 100 9.42 -2.84 4.54
C VAL A 100 7.98 -2.50 4.17
N ALA A 101 6.99 -3.08 4.87
CA ALA A 101 5.58 -2.81 4.61
C ALA A 101 5.22 -1.34 4.89
N ALA A 102 5.62 -0.78 6.03
CA ALA A 102 5.36 0.60 6.39
C ALA A 102 5.97 1.59 5.39
N TYR A 103 7.22 1.36 4.97
CA TYR A 103 7.90 2.18 3.98
C TYR A 103 7.16 2.16 2.63
N TRP A 104 6.88 0.96 2.08
CA TRP A 104 6.25 0.86 0.76
C TRP A 104 4.82 1.39 0.71
N LEU A 105 4.06 1.27 1.80
CA LEU A 105 2.76 1.93 1.92
C LEU A 105 2.92 3.45 1.90
N THR A 106 3.86 4.00 2.69
CA THR A 106 4.07 5.45 2.76
C THR A 106 4.52 6.03 1.41
N VAL A 107 5.52 5.42 0.74
CA VAL A 107 5.98 5.89 -0.57
C VAL A 107 4.96 5.60 -1.69
N GLY A 108 4.17 4.53 -1.55
CA GLY A 108 3.12 4.18 -2.51
C GLY A 108 2.04 5.26 -2.59
N PHE A 109 1.61 5.79 -1.46
CA PHE A 109 0.66 6.89 -1.43
C PHE A 109 1.26 8.25 -1.82
N ALA A 110 2.58 8.36 -1.91
CA ALA A 110 3.22 9.60 -2.35
C ALA A 110 3.05 9.90 -3.86
N THR A 111 2.38 9.04 -4.60
CA THR A 111 1.94 9.29 -5.98
C THR A 111 0.49 9.71 -6.09
N PHE A 112 -0.27 9.63 -4.96
CA PHE A 112 -1.67 10.06 -4.86
C PHE A 112 -2.09 10.18 -3.38
N GLY A 113 -2.40 11.36 -2.89
CA GLY A 113 -2.95 11.58 -1.54
C GLY A 113 -1.94 11.83 -0.42
N MET A 114 -0.68 11.45 -0.54
CA MET A 114 0.37 11.73 0.43
C MET A 114 1.44 12.66 -0.15
N THR A 115 1.87 13.65 0.62
CA THR A 115 2.88 14.63 0.20
C THR A 115 3.99 14.73 1.23
N PHE A 116 5.14 15.23 0.82
CA PHE A 116 6.23 15.51 1.74
C PHE A 116 5.82 16.46 2.88
N THR A 117 4.83 17.33 2.67
CA THR A 117 4.35 18.27 3.69
C THR A 117 3.36 17.65 4.66
N ASN A 118 2.48 16.74 4.23
CA ASN A 118 1.39 16.23 5.06
C ASN A 118 1.76 15.03 5.95
N ILE A 119 2.98 14.49 5.85
CA ILE A 119 3.47 13.40 6.72
C ILE A 119 3.94 13.88 8.09
N TRP A 120 4.44 15.12 8.19
CA TRP A 120 5.11 15.63 9.39
C TRP A 120 4.23 15.72 10.62
N PRO A 121 2.95 16.12 10.55
CA PRO A 121 2.06 16.10 11.72
C PRO A 121 2.00 14.73 12.40
N PHE A 122 2.01 13.64 11.63
CA PHE A 122 1.91 12.28 12.13
C PHE A 122 3.24 11.76 12.70
N PHE A 123 4.37 12.11 12.08
CA PHE A 123 5.69 11.81 12.65
C PHE A 123 5.87 12.53 13.98
N PHE A 124 5.50 13.80 14.06
CA PHE A 124 5.53 14.59 15.27
C PHE A 124 4.58 14.02 16.34
N GLY A 125 3.35 13.70 15.99
CA GLY A 125 2.37 13.14 16.93
C GLY A 125 2.80 11.80 17.51
N THR A 126 3.35 10.90 16.68
CA THR A 126 3.86 9.61 17.16
C THR A 126 5.15 9.79 17.99
N TRP A 127 5.97 10.81 17.69
CA TRP A 127 7.11 11.16 18.54
C TRP A 127 6.62 11.63 19.93
N ILE A 128 5.59 12.48 20.03
CA ILE A 128 4.96 12.87 21.29
C ILE A 128 4.42 11.63 22.04
N TYR A 129 3.73 10.73 21.36
CA TYR A 129 3.28 9.46 21.94
C TYR A 129 4.43 8.69 22.58
N SER A 130 5.57 8.59 21.89
CA SER A 130 6.75 7.91 22.43
C SER A 130 7.25 8.53 23.73
N ARG A 131 7.18 9.87 23.83
CA ARG A 131 7.56 10.62 25.06
C ARG A 131 6.58 10.38 26.21
N ILE A 132 5.28 10.40 25.93
CA ILE A 132 4.22 10.10 26.91
C ILE A 132 4.38 8.67 27.44
N LYS A 133 4.63 7.71 26.56
CA LYS A 133 4.82 6.30 26.91
C LYS A 133 6.21 5.98 27.46
N LYS A 134 7.14 6.93 27.46
CA LYS A 134 8.53 6.76 27.90
C LYS A 134 9.27 5.63 27.16
N VAL A 135 8.98 5.44 25.86
CA VAL A 135 9.65 4.46 24.98
C VAL A 135 10.54 5.18 23.98
N LYS A 136 11.54 4.48 23.43
CA LYS A 136 12.38 5.03 22.37
C LYS A 136 11.53 5.22 21.08
N PHE A 137 11.70 6.34 20.39
CA PHE A 137 10.93 6.61 19.17
C PHE A 137 11.13 5.52 18.09
N GLY A 138 12.34 4.95 17.97
CA GLY A 138 12.62 3.86 17.04
C GLY A 138 11.73 2.62 17.20
N THR A 139 11.20 2.36 18.41
CA THR A 139 10.29 1.22 18.64
C THR A 139 8.88 1.46 18.11
N VAL A 140 8.52 2.70 17.80
CA VAL A 140 7.23 3.11 17.26
C VAL A 140 7.34 3.77 15.88
N ALA A 141 8.51 3.74 15.24
CA ALA A 141 8.78 4.39 13.97
C ALA A 141 7.85 3.84 12.84
N ASN A 142 7.58 2.53 12.81
CA ASN A 142 6.63 1.94 11.87
C ASN A 142 5.20 2.48 12.08
N LEU A 143 4.79 2.74 13.32
CA LEU A 143 3.50 3.34 13.62
C LEU A 143 3.41 4.78 13.12
N ALA A 144 4.52 5.55 13.17
CA ALA A 144 4.59 6.88 12.59
C ALA A 144 4.32 6.86 11.08
N MET A 145 4.93 5.90 10.36
CA MET A 145 4.65 5.70 8.93
C MET A 145 3.21 5.28 8.66
N PHE A 146 2.63 4.35 9.44
CA PHE A 146 1.23 3.97 9.28
C PHE A 146 0.25 5.11 9.58
N ALA A 147 0.57 6.00 10.52
CA ALA A 147 -0.27 7.15 10.86
C ALA A 147 -0.40 8.15 9.69
N THR A 148 0.56 8.19 8.76
CA THR A 148 0.51 9.03 7.56
C THR A 148 -0.64 8.67 6.61
N SER A 149 -1.31 7.52 6.79
CA SER A 149 -2.53 7.16 6.07
C SER A 149 -3.64 8.22 6.15
N MET A 150 -3.58 9.10 7.15
CA MET A 150 -4.48 10.23 7.35
C MET A 150 -3.90 11.56 6.82
N GLY A 151 -2.84 11.50 6.01
CA GLY A 151 -2.22 12.67 5.36
C GLY A 151 -3.20 13.61 4.66
N PRO A 152 -4.23 13.10 3.95
CA PRO A 152 -5.24 13.96 3.33
C PRO A 152 -5.94 14.91 4.32
N PHE A 153 -6.30 14.46 5.52
CA PHE A 153 -6.87 15.37 6.54
C PHE A 153 -5.91 16.49 6.94
N ALA A 154 -4.61 16.18 7.05
CA ALA A 154 -3.62 17.20 7.36
C ALA A 154 -3.48 18.23 6.22
N SER A 155 -3.48 17.78 4.96
CA SER A 155 -3.48 18.68 3.79
C SER A 155 -4.72 19.58 3.79
N GLU A 156 -5.91 19.02 4.03
CA GLU A 156 -7.15 19.81 4.11
C GLU A 156 -7.05 20.91 5.16
N LEU A 157 -6.67 20.55 6.37
CA LEU A 157 -6.53 21.51 7.47
C LEU A 157 -5.51 22.60 7.14
N MET A 158 -4.39 22.26 6.52
CA MET A 158 -3.32 23.21 6.21
C MET A 158 -3.68 24.20 5.12
N VAL A 159 -4.45 23.78 4.09
CA VAL A 159 -4.52 24.57 2.84
C VAL A 159 -5.93 24.87 2.36
N ARG A 160 -7.01 24.29 2.95
CA ARG A 160 -8.37 24.49 2.45
C ARG A 160 -9.46 24.59 3.50
N TYR A 161 -9.43 23.76 4.54
CA TYR A 161 -10.51 23.64 5.53
C TYR A 161 -10.80 24.99 6.23
N PRO A 162 -12.07 25.41 6.44
CA PRO A 162 -13.33 24.68 6.17
C PRO A 162 -13.94 24.94 4.80
N GLY A 163 -13.28 25.65 3.90
CA GLY A 163 -13.78 26.04 2.60
C GLY A 163 -13.71 24.93 1.54
N LEU A 164 -14.21 25.24 0.34
CA LEU A 164 -14.13 24.36 -0.83
C LEU A 164 -12.92 24.69 -1.72
N GLU A 165 -12.43 25.93 -1.67
CA GLU A 165 -11.29 26.41 -2.45
C GLU A 165 -10.00 26.44 -1.61
N ALA A 166 -8.89 26.09 -2.24
CA ALA A 166 -7.59 26.13 -1.59
C ALA A 166 -7.12 27.59 -1.40
N HIS A 167 -6.85 27.96 -0.15
CA HIS A 167 -6.33 29.29 0.21
C HIS A 167 -4.81 29.31 0.48
N GLY A 168 -4.14 28.14 0.34
CA GLY A 168 -2.73 27.97 0.67
C GLY A 168 -2.49 27.75 2.17
N PHE A 169 -1.19 27.65 2.54
CA PHE A 169 -0.83 27.39 3.94
C PHE A 169 -1.18 28.58 4.85
N THR A 170 -1.82 28.28 5.97
CA THR A 170 -2.09 29.23 7.05
C THR A 170 -1.51 28.74 8.37
N VAL A 171 -1.15 29.66 9.26
CA VAL A 171 -0.61 29.31 10.59
C VAL A 171 -1.63 28.49 11.38
N GLN A 172 -2.92 28.91 11.35
CA GLN A 172 -4.00 28.19 12.02
C GLN A 172 -4.16 26.76 11.47
N GLY A 173 -4.11 26.62 10.13
CA GLY A 173 -4.22 25.32 9.46
C GLY A 173 -3.06 24.39 9.82
N VAL A 174 -1.82 24.90 9.86
CA VAL A 174 -0.64 24.11 10.26
C VAL A 174 -0.74 23.69 11.73
N LEU A 175 -1.18 24.58 12.62
CA LEU A 175 -1.38 24.23 14.03
C LEU A 175 -2.52 23.20 14.21
N ALA A 176 -3.62 23.33 13.46
CA ALA A 176 -4.70 22.35 13.46
C ALA A 176 -4.24 20.98 12.95
N ALA A 177 -3.45 20.95 11.87
CA ALA A 177 -2.84 19.71 11.36
C ALA A 177 -1.87 19.08 12.38
N ALA A 178 -1.07 19.87 13.08
CA ALA A 178 -0.19 19.41 14.14
C ALA A 178 -0.99 18.81 15.31
N ALA A 179 -2.06 19.47 15.73
CA ALA A 179 -2.99 18.97 16.77
C ALA A 179 -3.64 17.65 16.35
N LEU A 180 -4.10 17.55 15.09
CA LEU A 180 -4.61 16.29 14.52
C LEU A 180 -3.53 15.21 14.55
N GLY A 181 -2.30 15.54 14.15
CA GLY A 181 -1.17 14.59 14.19
C GLY A 181 -0.91 14.06 15.59
N VAL A 182 -0.95 14.92 16.62
CA VAL A 182 -0.82 14.51 18.04
C VAL A 182 -1.97 13.60 18.45
N PHE A 183 -3.19 13.94 18.09
CA PHE A 183 -4.36 13.12 18.37
C PHE A 183 -4.25 11.74 17.74
N VAL A 184 -3.95 11.67 16.43
CA VAL A 184 -3.76 10.40 15.69
C VAL A 184 -2.57 9.63 16.26
N GLY A 185 -1.44 10.29 16.51
CA GLY A 185 -0.26 9.67 17.07
C GLY A 185 -0.46 9.04 18.46
N CYS A 186 -1.39 9.57 19.25
CA CYS A 186 -1.74 9.02 20.57
C CYS A 186 -2.81 7.93 20.51
N VAL A 187 -3.77 8.04 19.59
CA VAL A 187 -4.94 7.14 19.54
C VAL A 187 -4.69 5.93 18.63
N LEU A 188 -4.00 6.10 17.50
CA LEU A 188 -3.80 5.03 16.52
C LEU A 188 -2.97 3.84 17.05
N PRO A 189 -1.85 4.02 17.78
CA PRO A 189 -1.04 2.90 18.24
C PRO A 189 -1.81 1.88 19.10
N PRO A 190 -2.59 2.26 20.14
CA PRO A 190 -3.39 1.31 20.89
C PRO A 190 -4.49 0.66 20.03
N LEU A 191 -5.08 1.36 19.06
CA LEU A 191 -6.05 0.77 18.13
C LEU A 191 -5.40 -0.29 17.23
N ILE A 192 -4.24 -0.02 16.67
CA ILE A 192 -3.48 -1.00 15.86
C ILE A 192 -3.14 -2.25 16.67
N ALA A 193 -2.80 -2.09 17.96
CA ALA A 193 -2.50 -3.22 18.82
C ALA A 193 -3.73 -4.11 19.10
N HIS A 194 -4.94 -3.53 19.05
CA HIS A 194 -6.21 -4.23 19.33
C HIS A 194 -6.82 -4.91 18.09
N VAL A 195 -6.71 -4.29 16.93
CA VAL A 195 -7.36 -4.72 15.68
C VAL A 195 -7.02 -6.14 15.23
N PRO A 196 -5.81 -6.72 15.46
CA PRO A 196 -5.54 -8.12 15.16
C PRO A 196 -6.51 -9.12 15.79
N ASN A 197 -7.20 -8.75 16.87
CA ASN A 197 -8.25 -9.58 17.47
C ASN A 197 -9.51 -9.68 16.57
N LEU A 198 -9.75 -8.71 15.68
CA LEU A 198 -10.88 -8.72 14.76
C LEU A 198 -10.65 -9.62 13.56
N HIS A 199 -9.47 -9.52 12.93
CA HIS A 199 -9.16 -10.25 11.70
C HIS A 199 -8.20 -11.44 11.92
N LEU A 200 -7.84 -11.74 13.19
CA LEU A 200 -7.01 -12.87 13.62
C LEU A 200 -5.63 -12.98 12.91
N GLY A 201 -5.16 -11.87 12.31
CA GLY A 201 -3.93 -11.81 11.52
C GLY A 201 -4.10 -12.25 10.06
N PHE A 202 -5.32 -12.43 9.57
CA PHE A 202 -5.60 -12.80 8.18
C PHE A 202 -5.68 -11.62 7.22
N ASP A 203 -5.52 -10.40 7.73
CA ASP A 203 -5.28 -9.21 6.94
C ASP A 203 -3.85 -8.71 7.20
N LEU A 204 -3.01 -8.72 6.15
CA LEU A 204 -1.64 -8.22 6.25
C LEU A 204 -1.59 -6.71 6.47
N TYR A 205 -2.61 -5.96 6.02
CA TYR A 205 -2.77 -4.53 6.26
C TYR A 205 -3.34 -4.24 7.65
N GLY A 206 -2.89 -4.95 8.67
CA GLY A 206 -3.47 -4.94 10.02
C GLY A 206 -3.60 -3.56 10.70
N ALA A 207 -2.89 -2.53 10.23
CA ALA A 207 -3.09 -1.14 10.67
C ALA A 207 -4.31 -0.46 10.02
N ALA A 208 -4.80 -0.98 8.89
CA ALA A 208 -5.81 -0.31 8.08
C ALA A 208 -7.20 -0.26 8.74
N PRO A 209 -7.72 -1.33 9.39
CA PRO A 209 -8.97 -1.24 10.10
C PRO A 209 -8.96 -0.19 11.23
N ALA A 210 -7.85 -0.10 11.98
CA ALA A 210 -7.68 0.94 13.00
C ALA A 210 -7.72 2.35 12.40
N SER A 211 -7.00 2.54 11.29
CA SER A 211 -6.97 3.81 10.54
C SER A 211 -8.34 4.16 9.98
N GLY A 212 -9.07 3.18 9.42
CA GLY A 212 -10.40 3.39 8.85
C GLY A 212 -11.44 3.82 9.88
N PHE A 213 -11.50 3.16 11.02
CA PHE A 213 -12.41 3.57 12.13
C PHE A 213 -12.05 4.96 12.68
N LEU A 214 -10.77 5.25 12.86
CA LEU A 214 -10.33 6.56 13.33
C LEU A 214 -10.62 7.65 12.31
N ALA A 215 -10.38 7.37 11.02
CA ALA A 215 -10.70 8.30 9.93
C ALA A 215 -12.21 8.58 9.83
N PHE A 216 -13.06 7.57 10.01
CA PHE A 216 -14.50 7.75 10.07
C PHE A 216 -14.89 8.70 11.21
N PHE A 217 -14.33 8.50 12.41
CA PHE A 217 -14.55 9.41 13.54
C PHE A 217 -14.10 10.84 13.23
N ILE A 218 -12.88 11.03 12.72
CA ILE A 218 -12.33 12.34 12.36
C ILE A 218 -13.21 13.03 11.30
N TYR A 219 -13.63 12.28 10.29
CA TYR A 219 -14.52 12.78 9.24
C TYR A 219 -15.85 13.27 9.81
N CYS A 220 -16.46 12.51 10.73
CA CYS A 220 -17.69 12.92 11.38
C CYS A 220 -17.50 14.22 12.19
N VAL A 221 -16.39 14.36 12.91
CA VAL A 221 -16.10 15.58 13.70
C VAL A 221 -15.83 16.78 12.81
N LEU A 222 -15.06 16.63 11.74
CA LEU A 222 -14.65 17.76 10.90
C LEU A 222 -15.72 18.18 9.88
N TYR A 223 -16.51 17.26 9.35
CA TYR A 223 -17.42 17.53 8.24
C TYR A 223 -18.89 17.26 8.57
N ARG A 224 -19.21 16.05 9.05
CA ARG A 224 -20.62 15.63 9.22
C ARG A 224 -21.32 16.40 10.34
N SER A 225 -20.73 16.47 11.52
CA SER A 225 -21.36 17.12 12.68
C SER A 225 -21.50 18.64 12.52
N PRO A 226 -20.49 19.37 11.96
CA PRO A 226 -20.65 20.79 11.68
C PRO A 226 -21.50 21.10 10.43
N GLY A 227 -21.80 20.11 9.59
CA GLY A 227 -22.50 20.31 8.31
C GLY A 227 -21.65 20.98 7.24
N ILE A 228 -20.33 20.79 7.30
CA ILE A 228 -19.41 21.33 6.31
C ILE A 228 -19.43 20.43 5.06
N GLU A 229 -19.52 21.06 3.88
CA GLU A 229 -19.51 20.37 2.62
C GLU A 229 -18.14 19.71 2.37
N VAL A 230 -18.16 18.47 1.88
CA VAL A 230 -16.95 17.71 1.57
C VAL A 230 -16.48 18.07 0.17
N PRO A 231 -15.29 18.65 0.02
CA PRO A 231 -14.77 18.94 -1.29
C PRO A 231 -14.40 17.65 -2.02
N THR A 232 -14.75 17.59 -3.31
CA THR A 232 -14.37 16.48 -4.20
C THR A 232 -13.28 16.95 -5.15
N ASN A 233 -12.13 16.26 -5.12
CA ASN A 233 -11.06 16.47 -6.07
C ASN A 233 -10.89 15.20 -6.90
N THR A 234 -11.13 15.29 -8.19
CA THR A 234 -10.85 14.22 -9.13
C THR A 234 -9.90 14.75 -10.19
N TYR A 235 -8.66 14.35 -10.13
CA TYR A 235 -7.66 14.59 -11.16
C TYR A 235 -7.25 13.24 -11.72
N LEU A 236 -7.56 12.98 -12.98
CA LEU A 236 -7.18 11.77 -13.70
C LEU A 236 -6.47 12.18 -14.98
N GLY A 237 -5.20 11.89 -15.04
CA GLY A 237 -4.37 12.15 -16.22
C GLY A 237 -4.30 10.96 -17.18
N ASP A 238 -3.55 11.16 -18.26
CA ASP A 238 -3.29 10.11 -19.26
C ASP A 238 -2.28 9.06 -18.77
N GLY A 239 -1.58 9.33 -17.68
CA GLY A 239 -0.59 8.42 -17.11
C GLY A 239 0.65 8.23 -17.99
N CYS A 240 1.53 7.35 -17.57
CA CYS A 240 2.76 7.03 -18.31
C CYS A 240 3.14 5.54 -18.21
N ARG A 241 2.41 4.68 -18.94
CA ARG A 241 2.58 3.22 -18.88
C ARG A 241 4.00 2.77 -19.18
N PHE A 242 4.62 3.29 -20.25
CA PHE A 242 5.94 2.83 -20.68
C PHE A 242 6.99 3.10 -19.61
N PHE A 243 7.07 4.34 -19.11
CA PHE A 243 8.04 4.73 -18.11
C PHE A 243 7.88 3.94 -16.80
N VAL A 244 6.65 3.84 -16.29
CA VAL A 244 6.35 3.09 -15.06
C VAL A 244 6.73 1.61 -15.20
N ASN A 245 6.46 0.99 -16.35
CA ASN A 245 6.85 -0.40 -16.61
C ASN A 245 8.36 -0.57 -16.62
N VAL A 246 9.09 0.26 -17.37
CA VAL A 246 10.56 0.18 -17.44
C VAL A 246 11.18 0.37 -16.05
N PHE A 247 10.68 1.36 -15.29
CA PHE A 247 11.19 1.65 -13.95
C PHE A 247 11.00 0.45 -13.00
N PHE A 248 9.78 -0.05 -12.84
CA PHE A 248 9.51 -1.13 -11.88
C PHE A 248 10.05 -2.48 -12.32
N VAL A 249 9.96 -2.83 -13.60
CA VAL A 249 10.54 -4.09 -14.10
C VAL A 249 12.05 -4.10 -13.86
N SER A 250 12.75 -2.97 -14.11
CA SER A 250 14.19 -2.86 -13.83
C SER A 250 14.49 -3.07 -12.34
N ILE A 251 13.75 -2.42 -11.44
CA ILE A 251 13.91 -2.59 -9.99
C ILE A 251 13.68 -4.04 -9.56
N PHE A 252 12.63 -4.70 -10.06
CA PHE A 252 12.33 -6.07 -9.68
C PHE A 252 13.34 -7.08 -10.20
N LEU A 253 13.88 -6.87 -11.40
CA LEU A 253 15.00 -7.66 -11.91
C LEU A 253 16.28 -7.44 -11.08
N LEU A 254 16.55 -6.19 -10.66
CA LEU A 254 17.67 -5.90 -9.76
C LEU A 254 17.51 -6.58 -8.38
N CYS A 255 16.29 -6.68 -7.84
CA CYS A 255 16.02 -7.43 -6.60
C CYS A 255 16.38 -8.92 -6.77
N ILE A 256 15.99 -9.56 -7.89
CA ILE A 256 16.36 -10.95 -8.18
C ILE A 256 17.89 -11.09 -8.31
N ALA A 257 18.53 -10.20 -9.02
CA ALA A 257 19.98 -10.22 -9.18
C ALA A 257 20.69 -10.04 -7.83
N ALA A 258 20.27 -9.05 -7.02
CA ALA A 258 20.83 -8.79 -5.70
C ALA A 258 20.68 -10.00 -4.76
N GLY A 259 19.52 -10.66 -4.74
CA GLY A 259 19.31 -11.87 -3.93
C GLY A 259 20.31 -12.98 -4.30
N ASN A 260 20.49 -13.23 -5.60
CA ASN A 260 21.44 -14.26 -6.06
C ASN A 260 22.92 -13.86 -5.87
N ILE A 261 23.25 -12.56 -5.86
CA ILE A 261 24.61 -12.06 -5.59
C ILE A 261 24.94 -12.22 -4.11
N LEU A 262 23.98 -11.86 -3.22
CA LEU A 262 24.16 -11.97 -1.77
C LEU A 262 24.32 -13.42 -1.32
N GLU A 263 23.55 -14.35 -1.91
CA GLU A 263 23.65 -15.77 -1.60
C GLU A 263 23.42 -16.61 -2.88
N ARG A 264 24.48 -17.23 -3.37
CA ARG A 264 24.41 -18.11 -4.53
C ARG A 264 23.48 -19.30 -4.27
N GLY A 265 22.51 -19.48 -5.16
CA GLY A 265 21.56 -20.60 -5.08
C GLY A 265 20.37 -20.37 -4.15
N CYS A 266 20.18 -19.18 -3.58
CA CYS A 266 19.03 -18.84 -2.72
C CYS A 266 17.68 -19.05 -3.44
N HIS A 267 17.62 -19.00 -4.78
CA HIS A 267 16.42 -19.31 -5.57
C HIS A 267 15.89 -20.73 -5.33
N ARG A 268 16.72 -21.68 -4.88
CA ARG A 268 16.24 -23.04 -4.52
C ARG A 268 15.36 -23.00 -3.28
N ARG A 269 15.73 -22.18 -2.27
CA ARG A 269 14.96 -21.98 -1.04
C ARG A 269 13.69 -21.16 -1.29
N TYR A 270 13.62 -20.41 -2.39
CA TYR A 270 12.41 -19.69 -2.77
C TYR A 270 11.19 -20.59 -2.96
N ARG A 271 11.38 -21.87 -3.36
CA ARG A 271 10.30 -22.86 -3.42
C ARG A 271 9.68 -23.14 -2.05
N ASP A 272 10.46 -23.03 -0.97
CA ASP A 272 9.96 -23.25 0.39
C ASP A 272 9.16 -22.03 0.86
N LEU A 273 9.62 -20.81 0.52
CA LEU A 273 8.83 -19.60 0.72
C LEU A 273 7.48 -19.67 -0.01
N LEU A 274 7.44 -20.11 -1.27
CA LEU A 274 6.19 -20.27 -2.03
C LEU A 274 5.22 -21.27 -1.41
N ARG A 275 5.69 -22.22 -0.59
CA ARG A 275 4.84 -23.18 0.15
C ARG A 275 4.30 -22.60 1.45
N HIS A 276 4.90 -21.52 1.94
CA HIS A 276 4.48 -20.88 3.18
C HIS A 276 3.10 -20.23 3.04
N HIS A 277 2.28 -20.30 4.09
CA HIS A 277 0.90 -19.80 4.08
C HIS A 277 0.78 -18.28 4.22
N GLY A 278 1.85 -17.56 4.61
CA GLY A 278 1.89 -16.11 4.72
C GLY A 278 1.17 -15.51 5.93
N HIS A 279 0.73 -16.33 6.90
CA HIS A 279 0.03 -15.85 8.09
C HIS A 279 1.00 -15.62 9.25
N LYS A 280 1.02 -14.42 9.81
CA LYS A 280 1.88 -14.03 10.96
C LYS A 280 3.34 -14.40 10.75
N THR A 281 3.93 -13.97 9.65
CA THR A 281 5.28 -14.32 9.22
C THR A 281 6.12 -13.07 8.93
N ASP A 282 7.43 -13.20 9.05
CA ASP A 282 8.40 -12.24 8.53
C ASP A 282 9.45 -12.99 7.70
N PHE A 283 9.37 -12.85 6.39
CA PHE A 283 10.25 -13.54 5.46
C PHE A 283 11.71 -13.12 5.58
N THR A 284 12.00 -11.93 6.10
CA THR A 284 13.38 -11.47 6.33
C THR A 284 14.08 -12.26 7.42
N THR A 285 13.32 -12.74 8.41
CA THR A 285 13.83 -13.56 9.52
C THR A 285 13.73 -15.06 9.22
N GLU A 286 12.61 -15.53 8.65
CA GLU A 286 12.37 -16.95 8.44
C GLU A 286 13.15 -17.54 7.26
N PHE A 287 13.29 -16.78 6.15
CA PHE A 287 13.95 -17.24 4.93
C PHE A 287 15.26 -16.48 4.65
N GLY A 288 15.49 -15.38 5.37
CA GLY A 288 16.62 -14.49 5.18
C GLY A 288 16.43 -13.48 4.03
N ILE A 289 17.23 -12.41 4.08
CA ILE A 289 17.15 -11.30 3.12
C ILE A 289 17.34 -11.72 1.67
N PRO A 290 18.29 -12.62 1.31
CA PRO A 290 18.48 -13.00 -0.09
C PRO A 290 17.25 -13.65 -0.72
N VAL A 291 16.56 -14.56 0.01
CA VAL A 291 15.33 -15.21 -0.46
C VAL A 291 14.17 -14.21 -0.52
N THR A 292 14.10 -13.30 0.46
CA THR A 292 13.11 -12.21 0.45
C THR A 292 13.28 -11.30 -0.75
N LEU A 293 14.51 -10.96 -1.16
CA LEU A 293 14.79 -10.20 -2.39
C LEU A 293 14.37 -10.96 -3.65
N ILE A 294 14.52 -12.28 -3.71
CA ILE A 294 13.97 -13.08 -4.81
C ILE A 294 12.42 -12.96 -4.84
N ASN A 295 11.75 -13.04 -3.67
CA ASN A 295 10.31 -12.82 -3.61
C ASN A 295 9.93 -11.40 -4.04
N MET A 296 10.66 -10.39 -3.59
CA MET A 296 10.49 -9.00 -4.02
C MET A 296 10.50 -8.88 -5.55
N GLY A 297 11.49 -9.47 -6.21
CA GLY A 297 11.57 -9.42 -7.66
C GLY A 297 10.46 -10.20 -8.36
N ILE A 298 10.25 -11.46 -8.01
CA ILE A 298 9.24 -12.31 -8.69
C ILE A 298 7.81 -11.83 -8.41
N TYR A 299 7.50 -11.47 -7.17
CA TYR A 299 6.18 -10.94 -6.83
C TYR A 299 5.96 -9.56 -7.47
N GLY A 300 6.99 -8.71 -7.52
CA GLY A 300 6.93 -7.45 -8.24
C GLY A 300 6.62 -7.63 -9.73
N LEU A 301 7.30 -8.57 -10.41
CA LEU A 301 6.99 -8.91 -11.80
C LEU A 301 5.56 -9.46 -11.97
N PHE A 302 5.06 -10.24 -11.02
CA PHE A 302 3.66 -10.70 -10.99
C PHE A 302 2.69 -9.52 -10.88
N ILE A 303 2.97 -8.54 -10.01
CA ILE A 303 2.17 -7.32 -9.88
C ILE A 303 2.15 -6.54 -11.21
N MET A 304 3.31 -6.35 -11.85
CA MET A 304 3.40 -5.67 -13.14
C MET A 304 2.58 -6.38 -14.22
N LEU A 305 2.68 -7.71 -14.27
CA LEU A 305 1.89 -8.52 -15.20
C LEU A 305 0.39 -8.32 -14.97
N TYR A 306 -0.06 -8.40 -13.72
CA TYR A 306 -1.47 -8.21 -13.35
C TYR A 306 -1.99 -6.84 -13.82
N TYR A 307 -1.33 -5.74 -13.43
CA TYR A 307 -1.79 -4.40 -13.81
C TYR A 307 -1.72 -4.15 -15.32
N ASN A 308 -0.74 -4.71 -16.02
CA ASN A 308 -0.67 -4.60 -17.48
C ASN A 308 -1.81 -5.35 -18.18
N ILE A 309 -2.19 -6.54 -17.68
CA ILE A 309 -3.33 -7.30 -18.22
C ILE A 309 -4.63 -6.52 -17.96
N VAL A 310 -4.86 -6.10 -16.72
CA VAL A 310 -6.09 -5.44 -16.31
C VAL A 310 -6.30 -4.11 -17.05
N HIS A 311 -5.25 -3.28 -17.17
CA HIS A 311 -5.34 -2.03 -17.93
C HIS A 311 -5.49 -2.23 -19.45
N GLY A 312 -5.15 -3.41 -19.97
CA GLY A 312 -5.39 -3.77 -21.36
C GLY A 312 -6.81 -4.26 -21.64
N MET A 313 -7.62 -4.46 -20.58
CA MET A 313 -8.99 -5.01 -20.68
C MET A 313 -10.01 -3.92 -20.35
N VAL A 314 -10.61 -3.32 -21.35
CA VAL A 314 -11.73 -2.37 -21.19
C VAL A 314 -12.95 -2.93 -21.90
N TYR A 315 -14.08 -2.90 -21.20
CA TYR A 315 -15.37 -3.22 -21.78
C TYR A 315 -15.97 -1.97 -22.42
N ASP A 316 -16.25 -2.04 -23.71
CA ASP A 316 -16.92 -0.97 -24.46
C ASP A 316 -18.12 -1.56 -25.25
N GLY A 317 -19.32 -1.14 -24.87
CA GLY A 317 -20.56 -1.41 -25.61
C GLY A 317 -20.89 -2.86 -25.97
N GLY A 318 -20.49 -3.85 -25.13
CA GLY A 318 -20.78 -5.29 -25.33
C GLY A 318 -19.56 -6.12 -25.75
N SER A 319 -18.40 -5.53 -25.92
CA SER A 319 -17.15 -6.24 -26.26
C SER A 319 -16.04 -5.94 -25.29
N ILE A 320 -15.17 -6.92 -25.05
CA ILE A 320 -13.90 -6.69 -24.35
C ILE A 320 -12.93 -6.09 -25.36
N VAL A 321 -12.55 -4.84 -25.16
CA VAL A 321 -11.59 -4.14 -26.00
C VAL A 321 -10.26 -4.03 -25.27
N PHE A 322 -9.16 -4.42 -25.92
CA PHE A 322 -7.82 -4.18 -25.43
C PHE A 322 -7.41 -2.75 -25.80
N THR A 323 -7.35 -1.87 -24.81
CA THR A 323 -6.92 -0.49 -25.00
C THR A 323 -5.49 -0.29 -24.50
N SER A 324 -4.80 0.77 -24.95
CA SER A 324 -3.55 1.20 -24.34
C SER A 324 -3.81 1.71 -22.93
N ALA A 325 -3.38 0.95 -21.94
CA ALA A 325 -3.61 1.30 -20.55
C ALA A 325 -2.83 2.56 -20.13
N LYS A 326 -3.53 3.45 -19.46
CA LYS A 326 -2.97 4.66 -18.85
C LYS A 326 -2.55 4.36 -17.42
N PHE A 327 -1.23 4.34 -17.15
CA PHE A 327 -0.73 4.18 -15.77
C PHE A 327 -0.61 5.54 -15.13
N THR A 328 -1.57 5.87 -14.29
CA THR A 328 -1.64 7.11 -13.48
C THR A 328 -0.80 7.01 -12.21
N GLY A 329 -0.69 8.09 -11.46
CA GLY A 329 -0.08 8.07 -10.13
C GLY A 329 -0.77 7.10 -9.18
N ALA A 330 -2.10 6.96 -9.26
CA ALA A 330 -2.84 5.97 -8.48
C ALA A 330 -2.48 4.52 -8.86
N THR A 331 -2.26 4.22 -10.15
CA THR A 331 -1.80 2.89 -10.58
C THR A 331 -0.38 2.61 -10.07
N MET A 332 0.53 3.58 -10.20
CA MET A 332 1.89 3.45 -9.66
C MET A 332 1.86 3.21 -8.15
N GLY A 333 1.04 3.97 -7.43
CA GLY A 333 0.87 3.80 -5.99
C GLY A 333 0.28 2.44 -5.61
N ALA A 334 -0.71 1.95 -6.38
CA ALA A 334 -1.28 0.62 -6.17
C ALA A 334 -0.23 -0.49 -6.38
N ILE A 335 0.65 -0.38 -7.37
CA ILE A 335 1.79 -1.29 -7.56
C ILE A 335 2.67 -1.31 -6.30
N MET A 336 3.05 -0.14 -5.79
CA MET A 336 3.91 -0.01 -4.61
C MET A 336 3.22 -0.51 -3.33
N CYS A 337 1.95 -0.19 -3.13
CA CYS A 337 1.20 -0.65 -1.97
C CYS A 337 0.95 -2.16 -1.99
N MET A 338 0.68 -2.77 -3.17
CA MET A 338 0.57 -4.22 -3.30
C MET A 338 1.89 -4.93 -3.00
N PHE A 339 3.00 -4.28 -3.32
CA PHE A 339 4.35 -4.75 -3.01
C PHE A 339 4.72 -4.64 -1.52
N ALA A 340 4.00 -3.83 -0.73
CA ALA A 340 4.35 -3.52 0.65
C ALA A 340 4.56 -4.77 1.53
N PHE A 341 3.70 -5.77 1.42
CA PHE A 341 3.75 -6.97 2.26
C PHE A 341 4.58 -8.13 1.67
N VAL A 342 5.40 -7.85 0.67
CA VAL A 342 6.29 -8.84 0.04
C VAL A 342 7.26 -9.52 1.02
N ALA A 343 7.58 -8.86 2.13
CA ALA A 343 8.40 -9.38 3.22
C ALA A 343 7.59 -10.00 4.37
N GLN A 344 6.24 -9.90 4.32
CA GLN A 344 5.35 -10.34 5.42
C GLN A 344 4.19 -11.23 4.97
N GLY A 345 4.38 -12.06 3.97
CA GLY A 345 3.39 -13.08 3.62
C GLY A 345 2.81 -12.98 2.22
N ALA A 346 2.94 -11.82 1.53
CA ALA A 346 2.49 -11.69 0.16
C ALA A 346 3.45 -12.36 -0.83
N GLN A 347 2.90 -13.20 -1.70
CA GLN A 347 3.64 -13.91 -2.74
C GLN A 347 2.68 -14.31 -3.89
N PRO A 348 3.17 -14.61 -5.10
CA PRO A 348 2.31 -14.88 -6.25
C PRO A 348 1.26 -15.96 -6.01
N ARG A 349 1.63 -17.08 -5.36
CA ARG A 349 0.74 -18.22 -5.13
C ARG A 349 -0.45 -17.89 -4.23
N THR A 350 -0.26 -17.05 -3.21
CA THR A 350 -1.32 -16.69 -2.25
C THR A 350 -2.18 -15.54 -2.75
N VAL A 351 -1.66 -14.67 -3.61
CA VAL A 351 -2.38 -13.50 -4.13
C VAL A 351 -3.12 -13.81 -5.44
N PHE A 352 -2.64 -14.74 -6.26
CA PHE A 352 -3.30 -15.10 -7.53
C PHE A 352 -4.79 -15.47 -7.39
N PRO A 353 -5.23 -16.30 -6.41
CA PRO A 353 -6.65 -16.63 -6.25
C PRO A 353 -7.51 -15.41 -5.93
N ILE A 354 -6.96 -14.43 -5.18
CA ILE A 354 -7.64 -13.17 -4.88
C ILE A 354 -7.87 -12.35 -6.16
N ALA A 355 -6.87 -12.30 -7.05
CA ALA A 355 -7.01 -11.65 -8.36
C ALA A 355 -8.08 -12.35 -9.23
N VAL A 356 -8.15 -13.68 -9.18
CA VAL A 356 -9.24 -14.45 -9.83
C VAL A 356 -10.60 -14.05 -9.25
N GLY A 357 -10.70 -13.86 -7.93
CA GLY A 357 -11.91 -13.38 -7.26
C GLY A 357 -12.37 -12.02 -7.77
N TYR A 358 -11.44 -11.08 -7.95
CA TYR A 358 -11.70 -9.77 -8.56
C TYR A 358 -12.24 -9.90 -10.00
N ALA A 359 -11.61 -10.75 -10.82
CA ALA A 359 -12.06 -11.01 -12.18
C ALA A 359 -13.48 -11.60 -12.22
N LEU A 360 -13.78 -12.57 -11.34
CA LEU A 360 -15.13 -13.14 -11.24
C LEU A 360 -16.16 -12.12 -10.76
N ALA A 361 -15.83 -11.30 -9.75
CA ALA A 361 -16.74 -10.26 -9.27
C ALA A 361 -17.06 -9.21 -10.35
N SER A 362 -16.09 -8.89 -11.23
CA SER A 362 -16.32 -7.94 -12.34
C SER A 362 -17.32 -8.42 -13.39
N LEU A 363 -17.65 -9.70 -13.40
CA LEU A 363 -18.70 -10.26 -14.25
C LEU A 363 -20.11 -9.82 -13.80
N LEU A 364 -20.31 -9.47 -12.53
CA LEU A 364 -21.61 -9.03 -12.02
C LEU A 364 -22.09 -7.73 -12.69
N PRO A 365 -21.34 -6.60 -12.63
CA PRO A 365 -21.73 -5.38 -13.31
C PRO A 365 -21.70 -5.54 -14.84
N PHE A 366 -20.84 -6.41 -15.38
CA PHE A 366 -20.82 -6.73 -16.80
C PHE A 366 -22.15 -7.35 -17.25
N PHE A 367 -22.59 -8.44 -16.62
CA PHE A 367 -23.86 -9.09 -16.99
C PHE A 367 -25.08 -8.23 -16.71
N ALA A 368 -25.06 -7.39 -15.66
CA ALA A 368 -26.14 -6.46 -15.40
C ALA A 368 -26.35 -5.46 -16.57
N ALA A 369 -25.25 -4.93 -17.11
CA ALA A 369 -25.31 -4.06 -18.29
C ALA A 369 -25.63 -4.84 -19.56
N TYR A 370 -25.02 -6.02 -19.76
CA TYR A 370 -25.25 -6.84 -20.94
C TYR A 370 -26.71 -7.31 -21.08
N THR A 371 -27.38 -7.61 -19.96
CA THR A 371 -28.81 -8.03 -19.97
C THR A 371 -29.79 -6.86 -19.97
N GLY A 372 -29.31 -5.61 -19.96
CA GLY A 372 -30.16 -4.43 -19.92
C GLY A 372 -30.80 -4.17 -18.53
N LEU A 373 -30.36 -4.86 -17.48
CA LEU A 373 -30.81 -4.61 -16.11
C LEU A 373 -30.40 -3.21 -15.61
N VAL A 374 -29.27 -2.71 -16.09
CA VAL A 374 -28.75 -1.35 -15.90
C VAL A 374 -28.30 -0.79 -17.24
N GLU A 375 -28.37 0.55 -17.41
CA GLU A 375 -27.97 1.21 -18.66
C GLU A 375 -26.49 1.12 -18.95
N THR A 376 -25.66 1.22 -17.90
CA THR A 376 -24.19 1.21 -18.01
C THR A 376 -23.56 0.34 -16.95
N GLN A 377 -22.38 -0.21 -17.27
CA GLN A 377 -21.58 -0.95 -16.30
C GLN A 377 -21.07 -0.02 -15.20
N ASN A 378 -21.41 -0.31 -13.93
CA ASN A 378 -21.06 0.51 -12.78
C ASN A 378 -19.54 0.58 -12.54
N TRP A 379 -18.83 -0.55 -12.73
CA TRP A 379 -17.37 -0.63 -12.60
C TRP A 379 -16.80 -1.82 -13.40
N ASN A 380 -15.53 -1.74 -13.72
CA ASN A 380 -14.75 -2.80 -14.34
C ASN A 380 -13.38 -2.91 -13.64
N LEU A 381 -12.55 -3.84 -14.06
CA LEU A 381 -11.23 -4.05 -13.48
C LEU A 381 -10.27 -2.85 -13.63
N CYS A 382 -10.52 -1.95 -14.60
CA CYS A 382 -9.73 -0.73 -14.82
C CYS A 382 -10.24 0.47 -14.02
N THR A 383 -11.38 0.37 -13.33
CA THR A 383 -11.88 1.44 -12.46
C THR A 383 -10.86 1.71 -11.36
N GLN A 384 -10.47 2.99 -11.16
CA GLN A 384 -9.40 3.36 -10.24
C GLN A 384 -9.60 2.81 -8.83
N ALA A 385 -10.82 2.89 -8.29
CA ALA A 385 -11.14 2.34 -6.97
C ALA A 385 -10.95 0.82 -6.91
N ILE A 386 -11.19 0.10 -8.00
CA ILE A 386 -11.00 -1.34 -8.13
C ILE A 386 -9.51 -1.69 -8.28
N LEU A 387 -8.75 -0.91 -9.05
CA LEU A 387 -7.29 -1.07 -9.17
C LEU A 387 -6.59 -0.91 -7.80
N VAL A 388 -6.92 0.16 -7.08
CA VAL A 388 -6.41 0.39 -5.72
C VAL A 388 -6.98 -0.65 -4.76
N GLY A 389 -8.25 -1.04 -4.93
CA GLY A 389 -8.90 -2.09 -4.13
C GLY A 389 -8.16 -3.43 -4.22
N MET A 390 -7.79 -3.87 -5.42
CA MET A 390 -7.04 -5.14 -5.62
C MET A 390 -5.68 -5.11 -4.91
N CYS A 391 -5.01 -3.96 -4.92
CA CYS A 391 -3.78 -3.78 -4.17
C CYS A 391 -3.97 -4.21 -2.70
N PHE A 392 -5.00 -3.69 -2.05
CA PHE A 392 -5.29 -3.98 -0.65
C PHE A 392 -5.90 -5.36 -0.42
N ALA A 393 -6.68 -5.89 -1.36
CA ALA A 393 -7.18 -7.26 -1.29
C ALA A 393 -6.04 -8.28 -1.21
N SER A 394 -4.85 -7.96 -1.76
CA SER A 394 -3.66 -8.80 -1.62
C SER A 394 -3.28 -9.08 -0.16
N GLY A 395 -3.72 -8.23 0.78
CA GLY A 395 -3.58 -8.45 2.22
C GLY A 395 -4.33 -9.67 2.75
N LEU A 396 -5.33 -10.17 2.01
CA LEU A 396 -6.04 -11.41 2.34
C LEU A 396 -5.28 -12.68 1.92
N ALA A 397 -4.04 -12.55 1.43
CA ALA A 397 -3.17 -13.66 1.06
C ALA A 397 -3.11 -14.81 2.10
N PRO A 398 -3.10 -14.56 3.42
CA PRO A 398 -3.13 -15.62 4.42
C PRO A 398 -4.41 -16.49 4.38
N ILE A 399 -5.55 -15.95 3.92
CA ILE A 399 -6.78 -16.73 3.71
C ILE A 399 -6.53 -17.79 2.63
N THR A 400 -5.98 -17.38 1.48
CA THR A 400 -5.55 -18.33 0.45
C THR A 400 -4.56 -19.36 0.99
N GLY A 401 -3.55 -18.88 1.72
CA GLY A 401 -2.47 -19.76 2.24
C GLY A 401 -2.99 -20.83 3.19
N LYS A 402 -3.92 -20.47 4.08
CA LYS A 402 -4.46 -21.40 5.09
C LYS A 402 -5.68 -22.18 4.63
N TYR A 403 -6.59 -21.60 3.85
CA TYR A 403 -7.85 -22.24 3.46
C TYR A 403 -7.92 -22.66 1.98
N GLY A 404 -6.94 -22.26 1.19
CA GLY A 404 -6.78 -22.71 -0.19
C GLY A 404 -7.38 -21.79 -1.24
N PHE A 405 -7.31 -22.24 -2.49
CA PHE A 405 -7.63 -21.45 -3.68
C PHE A 405 -9.05 -20.85 -3.65
N PHE A 406 -10.07 -21.67 -3.39
CA PHE A 406 -11.47 -21.22 -3.42
C PHE A 406 -11.78 -20.19 -2.33
N ALA A 407 -11.20 -20.34 -1.13
CA ALA A 407 -11.36 -19.38 -0.06
C ALA A 407 -10.72 -18.02 -0.42
N GLY A 408 -9.54 -18.04 -1.03
CA GLY A 408 -8.89 -16.83 -1.53
C GLY A 408 -9.68 -16.14 -2.66
N THR A 409 -10.23 -16.94 -3.59
CA THR A 409 -11.10 -16.43 -4.67
C THR A 409 -12.37 -15.79 -4.11
N ALA A 410 -13.02 -16.42 -3.15
CA ALA A 410 -14.18 -15.85 -2.48
C ALA A 410 -13.82 -14.55 -1.72
N ALA A 411 -12.68 -14.52 -1.01
CA ALA A 411 -12.21 -13.33 -0.32
C ALA A 411 -11.97 -12.16 -1.29
N GLY A 412 -11.33 -12.41 -2.42
CA GLY A 412 -11.14 -11.41 -3.48
C GLY A 412 -12.46 -10.91 -4.06
N ALA A 413 -13.41 -11.79 -4.35
CA ALA A 413 -14.71 -11.44 -4.89
C ALA A 413 -15.53 -10.58 -3.90
N ILE A 414 -15.59 -10.97 -2.62
CA ILE A 414 -16.28 -10.19 -1.59
C ILE A 414 -15.62 -8.83 -1.40
N HIS A 415 -14.30 -8.77 -1.37
CA HIS A 415 -13.58 -7.51 -1.25
C HIS A 415 -13.89 -6.55 -2.41
N ALA A 416 -13.89 -7.05 -3.65
CA ALA A 416 -14.18 -6.25 -4.85
C ALA A 416 -15.58 -5.61 -4.80
N THR A 417 -16.58 -6.30 -4.23
CA THR A 417 -17.94 -5.76 -4.08
C THR A 417 -18.08 -4.70 -2.99
N LEU A 418 -17.25 -4.77 -1.94
CA LEU A 418 -17.34 -3.89 -0.78
C LEU A 418 -16.47 -2.62 -0.92
N VAL A 419 -15.34 -2.72 -1.62
CA VAL A 419 -14.28 -1.70 -1.59
C VAL A 419 -14.72 -0.33 -2.09
N MET A 420 -15.68 -0.26 -2.99
CA MET A 420 -16.20 1.02 -3.52
C MET A 420 -17.12 1.76 -2.53
N SER A 421 -17.69 1.06 -1.54
CA SER A 421 -18.61 1.66 -0.56
C SER A 421 -17.88 2.26 0.65
N VAL A 422 -16.73 1.71 1.02
CA VAL A 422 -15.99 2.11 2.23
C VAL A 422 -15.45 3.54 2.19
N PRO A 423 -14.97 4.10 1.06
CA PRO A 423 -14.54 5.50 0.98
C PRO A 423 -15.61 6.52 1.40
N LEU A 424 -16.88 6.20 1.22
CA LEU A 424 -17.99 7.06 1.60
C LEU A 424 -18.07 7.30 3.13
N TRP A 425 -17.56 6.37 3.92
CA TRP A 425 -17.60 6.47 5.38
C TRP A 425 -16.67 7.54 5.93
N HIS A 426 -15.56 7.82 5.25
CA HIS A 426 -14.54 8.78 5.69
C HIS A 426 -14.24 9.87 4.65
N GLY A 427 -15.16 10.11 3.70
CA GLY A 427 -15.05 11.19 2.70
C GLY A 427 -13.84 11.10 1.78
N GLY A 428 -13.21 9.92 1.63
CA GLY A 428 -12.00 9.75 0.81
C GLY A 428 -10.70 10.22 1.47
N PHE A 429 -10.71 10.55 2.78
CA PHE A 429 -9.54 11.07 3.48
C PHE A 429 -8.63 10.02 4.12
N CYS A 430 -9.07 8.75 4.17
CA CYS A 430 -8.22 7.65 4.62
C CYS A 430 -7.60 6.91 3.43
N LEU A 431 -6.29 6.93 3.33
CA LEU A 431 -5.59 6.24 2.25
C LEU A 431 -5.65 4.70 2.39
N TYR A 432 -5.88 4.19 3.60
CA TYR A 432 -5.96 2.75 3.87
C TYR A 432 -7.37 2.16 3.73
N ASN A 433 -8.27 2.79 2.97
CA ASN A 433 -9.67 2.36 2.84
C ASN A 433 -9.81 0.91 2.36
N GLY A 434 -9.03 0.51 1.37
CA GLY A 434 -9.06 -0.87 0.86
C GLY A 434 -8.54 -1.89 1.87
N GLY A 435 -7.52 -1.54 2.67
CA GLY A 435 -7.07 -2.38 3.78
C GLY A 435 -8.11 -2.47 4.90
N PHE A 436 -8.85 -1.40 5.16
CA PHE A 436 -10.00 -1.42 6.06
C PHE A 436 -11.06 -2.40 5.55
N THR A 437 -11.37 -2.38 4.25
CA THR A 437 -12.26 -3.37 3.61
C THR A 437 -11.72 -4.79 3.77
N ALA A 438 -10.40 -5.01 3.57
CA ALA A 438 -9.79 -6.32 3.75
C ALA A 438 -9.93 -6.84 5.18
N GLY A 439 -9.76 -5.98 6.18
CA GLY A 439 -10.00 -6.31 7.58
C GLY A 439 -11.44 -6.73 7.86
N ILE A 440 -12.44 -6.04 7.27
CA ILE A 440 -13.86 -6.41 7.35
C ILE A 440 -14.07 -7.80 6.73
N VAL A 441 -13.55 -8.03 5.52
CA VAL A 441 -13.68 -9.34 4.84
C VAL A 441 -13.06 -10.45 5.68
N ALA A 442 -11.86 -10.26 6.22
CA ALA A 442 -11.22 -11.25 7.08
C ALA A 442 -12.03 -11.51 8.35
N ALA A 443 -12.52 -10.46 9.02
CA ALA A 443 -13.34 -10.59 10.23
C ALA A 443 -14.65 -11.35 10.01
N LEU A 444 -15.25 -11.24 8.82
CA LEU A 444 -16.48 -11.97 8.46
C LEU A 444 -16.18 -13.40 8.00
N MET A 445 -15.17 -13.59 7.16
CA MET A 445 -14.92 -14.89 6.52
C MET A 445 -14.22 -15.88 7.44
N VAL A 446 -13.23 -15.45 8.22
CA VAL A 446 -12.39 -16.37 8.98
C VAL A 446 -13.18 -17.20 9.99
N PRO A 447 -14.09 -16.64 10.80
CA PRO A 447 -14.92 -17.45 11.71
C PRO A 447 -15.80 -18.47 10.99
N VAL A 448 -16.30 -18.13 9.80
CA VAL A 448 -17.09 -19.03 8.96
C VAL A 448 -16.22 -20.16 8.42
N LEU A 449 -15.03 -19.82 7.88
CA LEU A 449 -14.10 -20.82 7.35
C LEU A 449 -13.62 -21.77 8.45
N ASP A 450 -13.29 -21.28 9.63
CA ASP A 450 -12.90 -22.13 10.76
C ASP A 450 -14.02 -23.06 11.18
N ARG A 451 -15.27 -22.58 11.22
CA ARG A 451 -16.42 -23.39 11.63
C ARG A 451 -16.73 -24.53 10.66
N TYR A 452 -16.67 -24.27 9.35
CA TYR A 452 -17.09 -25.25 8.33
C TYR A 452 -15.95 -26.06 7.74
N MET A 453 -14.73 -25.51 7.69
CA MET A 453 -13.56 -26.21 7.12
C MET A 453 -12.63 -26.79 8.18
N GLY A 454 -12.85 -26.48 9.46
CA GLY A 454 -11.93 -26.74 10.56
C GLY A 454 -10.71 -25.84 10.55
N SER A 455 -10.04 -25.73 11.69
CA SER A 455 -8.82 -24.94 11.78
C SER A 455 -7.73 -25.48 10.83
N TYR A 456 -6.81 -24.61 10.44
CA TYR A 456 -5.69 -25.01 9.59
C TYR A 456 -4.86 -26.15 10.23
N GLU A 457 -4.66 -26.06 11.53
CA GLU A 457 -3.93 -27.06 12.34
C GLU A 457 -4.63 -28.42 12.34
N GLU A 458 -5.97 -28.44 12.50
CA GLU A 458 -6.77 -29.68 12.42
C GLU A 458 -6.70 -30.32 11.04
N ARG A 459 -6.71 -29.51 9.98
CA ARG A 459 -6.61 -30.03 8.60
C ARG A 459 -5.24 -30.61 8.30
N ILE A 460 -4.15 -30.00 8.80
CA ILE A 460 -2.81 -30.57 8.67
C ILE A 460 -2.73 -31.90 9.44
N ALA A 461 -3.18 -31.93 10.68
CA ALA A 461 -3.19 -33.16 11.49
C ALA A 461 -3.96 -34.29 10.81
N LYS A 462 -5.14 -34.03 10.24
CA LYS A 462 -5.91 -35.01 9.45
C LYS A 462 -5.14 -35.50 8.22
N LYS A 463 -4.44 -34.59 7.51
CA LYS A 463 -3.66 -34.94 6.31
C LYS A 463 -2.43 -35.77 6.64
N GLU A 464 -1.78 -35.53 7.77
CA GLU A 464 -0.64 -36.33 8.24
C GLU A 464 -1.10 -37.72 8.68
N LEU A 465 -2.23 -37.82 9.39
CA LEU A 465 -2.84 -39.10 9.76
C LEU A 465 -3.25 -39.92 8.53
N SER A 466 -3.75 -39.29 7.47
CA SER A 466 -4.13 -39.99 6.23
C SER A 466 -2.93 -40.45 5.39
N ARG A 467 -1.75 -39.84 5.57
CA ARG A 467 -0.51 -40.25 4.90
C ARG A 467 0.23 -41.39 5.62
N LYS A 468 -0.11 -41.62 6.89
CA LYS A 468 0.45 -42.73 7.70
C LYS A 468 -0.39 -44.00 7.63
N LYS A 469 -1.58 -43.96 7.05
CA LYS A 469 -2.41 -45.09 6.64
C LYS A 469 -2.16 -45.44 5.17
#